data_7b450129c9277b0c5380bbc48b67d71b
#
_entry.id   7b450129c9277b0c5380bbc48b67d71b
#
_cell.length_a   1.000
_cell.length_b   1.000
_cell.length_c   1.000
_cell.angle_alpha   90.00
_cell.angle_beta   90.00
_cell.angle_gamma   90.00
#
_symmetry.space_group_name_H-M   'P 1'
#
loop_
_entity.id
_entity.type
_entity.pdbx_description
1 polymer ?
#
loop_
_entity_poly.entity_id
_entity_poly.type
_entity_poly.pdbx_seq_one_letter_code
_entity_poly.pdbx_strand_id
1 'polypeptide(L)'
;MKKRHYDPEFKIQTAQMILEQGKAVAQASRELGISKNTLHRWVQEYKRDGEHAFPGSGKLNPEDQALHELQKRIRDLEEENSILKKANAHLRQRPEIIYSFIHQNRFTFRVMKMCQVFGVSRSGYYAWLKRPRSERTQKQQRLSQHIQRIFLRSRRLYGSPKITQVLRSQGHVVSQKTVARLMKEKGLRSRTVKKYKVTTNSKHTLPVHNNVLNQQFVAQSPNEVWMADITYVPTQEGWLYVASIMDLFTRKIVGWKADERMSKNLVLKALDQAVQRQQPESGVLHHSDRGSQYASREYQERLSRYGMVGSMSRKGNCYDNACIESFHSVLKKELVFLETFKTRQQAKQRIFEYIEIFYNRQRIHSSIGYQSPTNFERMYYNRLRNTG
;
A
#
# COMPACT_ATOMS: atom_id res chain seq x y z
N MET A 1 28.04 -68.28 14.91
CA MET A 1 28.11 -69.16 13.72
C MET A 1 28.01 -68.33 12.46
N LYS A 2 28.98 -68.35 11.53
CA LYS A 2 28.88 -67.66 10.22
C LYS A 2 27.74 -68.30 9.42
N LYS A 3 26.74 -67.48 8.96
CA LYS A 3 25.71 -67.93 8.02
C LYS A 3 26.39 -68.41 6.73
N ARG A 4 26.22 -69.72 6.43
CA ARG A 4 26.68 -70.27 5.14
C ARG A 4 25.84 -69.64 4.01
N HIS A 5 26.50 -69.13 3.04
CA HIS A 5 25.84 -68.55 1.84
C HIS A 5 25.84 -69.62 0.75
N TYR A 6 24.66 -69.91 0.19
CA TYR A 6 24.47 -70.87 -0.89
C TYR A 6 24.08 -70.18 -2.13
N ASP A 7 24.67 -70.56 -3.25
CA ASP A 7 24.37 -70.01 -4.57
C ASP A 7 22.92 -70.30 -4.98
N PRO A 8 22.22 -69.43 -5.69
CA PRO A 8 20.87 -69.61 -6.23
C PRO A 8 20.73 -70.94 -7.02
N GLU A 9 21.67 -71.23 -7.92
CA GLU A 9 21.66 -72.46 -8.70
C GLU A 9 21.71 -73.70 -7.83
N PHE A 10 22.57 -73.74 -6.81
CA PHE A 10 22.65 -74.82 -5.86
C PHE A 10 21.34 -75.07 -5.08
N LYS A 11 20.63 -73.97 -4.73
CA LYS A 11 19.33 -74.06 -4.06
C LYS A 11 18.25 -74.65 -4.97
N ILE A 12 18.23 -74.23 -6.27
CA ILE A 12 17.32 -74.74 -7.30
C ILE A 12 17.55 -76.24 -7.48
N GLN A 13 18.79 -76.64 -7.77
CA GLN A 13 19.16 -77.99 -8.00
C GLN A 13 18.82 -78.87 -6.76
N THR A 14 19.05 -78.40 -5.56
CA THR A 14 18.70 -79.06 -4.32
C THR A 14 17.18 -79.26 -4.19
N ALA A 15 16.37 -78.22 -4.52
CA ALA A 15 14.92 -78.29 -4.48
C ALA A 15 14.37 -79.27 -5.54
N GLN A 16 14.92 -79.22 -6.78
CA GLN A 16 14.59 -80.16 -7.85
C GLN A 16 14.93 -81.63 -7.46
N MET A 17 16.09 -81.90 -6.90
CA MET A 17 16.49 -83.21 -6.44
C MET A 17 15.51 -83.77 -5.40
N ILE A 18 14.96 -82.98 -4.52
CA ILE A 18 13.98 -83.36 -3.54
C ILE A 18 12.60 -83.58 -4.17
N LEU A 19 12.16 -82.72 -5.10
CA LEU A 19 10.79 -82.71 -5.68
C LEU A 19 10.67 -83.69 -6.84
N GLU A 20 11.62 -83.72 -7.76
CA GLU A 20 11.52 -84.45 -9.02
C GLU A 20 12.14 -85.84 -8.94
N GLN A 21 13.22 -86.03 -8.14
CA GLN A 21 13.87 -87.32 -7.98
C GLN A 21 13.34 -88.04 -6.75
N GLY A 22 12.35 -87.49 -6.02
CA GLY A 22 11.72 -88.18 -4.87
C GLY A 22 12.60 -88.36 -3.67
N LYS A 23 13.71 -87.70 -3.52
CA LYS A 23 14.64 -87.84 -2.43
C LYS A 23 14.11 -87.31 -1.12
N ALA A 24 14.11 -88.09 -0.06
CA ALA A 24 13.59 -87.70 1.24
C ALA A 24 14.41 -86.48 1.80
N VAL A 25 13.73 -85.40 2.27
CA VAL A 25 14.39 -84.22 2.85
C VAL A 25 15.37 -84.60 3.97
N ALA A 26 15.07 -85.63 4.76
CA ALA A 26 15.92 -86.07 5.81
C ALA A 26 17.24 -86.73 5.32
N GLN A 27 17.20 -87.30 4.10
CA GLN A 27 18.39 -87.91 3.47
C GLN A 27 19.23 -86.76 2.84
N ALA A 28 18.63 -85.89 2.09
CA ALA A 28 19.30 -84.69 1.54
C ALA A 28 19.96 -83.81 2.61
N SER A 29 19.31 -83.63 3.77
CA SER A 29 19.87 -82.95 4.94
C SER A 29 21.16 -83.54 5.46
N ARG A 30 21.24 -84.86 5.52
CA ARG A 30 22.44 -85.56 5.97
C ARG A 30 23.57 -85.50 4.94
N GLU A 31 23.26 -85.68 3.69
CA GLU A 31 24.26 -85.68 2.60
C GLU A 31 24.85 -84.27 2.33
N LEU A 32 24.02 -83.23 2.37
CA LEU A 32 24.45 -81.87 2.08
C LEU A 32 24.90 -81.05 3.32
N GLY A 33 24.68 -81.64 4.53
CA GLY A 33 25.01 -80.92 5.76
C GLY A 33 24.19 -79.62 5.99
N ILE A 34 22.95 -79.62 5.48
CA ILE A 34 22.02 -78.47 5.56
C ILE A 34 20.85 -78.86 6.43
N SER A 35 20.39 -77.93 7.29
CA SER A 35 19.26 -78.17 8.18
C SER A 35 18.00 -78.54 7.42
N LYS A 36 17.18 -79.45 7.92
CA LYS A 36 15.88 -79.83 7.35
C LYS A 36 14.97 -78.64 7.12
N ASN A 37 14.93 -77.71 8.07
CA ASN A 37 14.13 -76.44 7.97
C ASN A 37 14.57 -75.58 6.82
N THR A 38 15.86 -75.50 6.53
CA THR A 38 16.38 -74.69 5.36
C THR A 38 15.99 -75.38 4.06
N LEU A 39 16.08 -76.69 3.95
CA LEU A 39 15.68 -77.47 2.78
C LEU A 39 14.15 -77.38 2.54
N HIS A 40 13.34 -77.50 3.57
CA HIS A 40 11.89 -77.34 3.48
C HIS A 40 11.53 -75.92 2.95
N ARG A 41 12.21 -74.88 3.47
CA ARG A 41 11.99 -73.55 2.99
C ARG A 41 12.37 -73.36 1.49
N TRP A 42 13.49 -73.92 1.05
CA TRP A 42 13.90 -73.89 -0.34
C TRP A 42 12.94 -74.66 -1.25
N VAL A 43 12.44 -75.79 -0.83
CA VAL A 43 11.44 -76.56 -1.57
C VAL A 43 10.13 -75.84 -1.68
N GLN A 44 9.67 -75.11 -0.64
CA GLN A 44 8.46 -74.28 -0.70
C GLN A 44 8.66 -73.11 -1.58
N GLU A 45 9.79 -72.41 -1.52
CA GLU A 45 10.14 -71.24 -2.34
C GLU A 45 10.24 -71.66 -3.82
N TYR A 46 10.85 -72.85 -4.12
CA TYR A 46 10.91 -73.38 -5.50
C TYR A 46 9.53 -73.83 -6.01
N LYS A 47 8.67 -74.42 -5.16
CA LYS A 47 7.28 -74.76 -5.53
C LYS A 47 6.44 -73.53 -5.90
N ARG A 48 6.70 -72.42 -5.24
CA ARG A 48 5.97 -71.19 -5.48
C ARG A 48 6.45 -70.43 -6.76
N ASP A 49 7.77 -70.30 -6.92
CA ASP A 49 8.42 -69.38 -7.86
C ASP A 49 9.18 -70.10 -8.99
N GLY A 50 9.26 -71.41 -9.00
CA GLY A 50 9.92 -72.22 -10.04
C GLY A 50 11.41 -71.91 -10.22
N GLU A 51 11.83 -71.77 -11.49
CA GLU A 51 13.20 -71.43 -11.84
C GLU A 51 13.59 -69.99 -11.42
N HIS A 52 12.60 -69.14 -11.10
CA HIS A 52 12.81 -67.76 -10.60
C HIS A 52 12.94 -67.70 -9.07
N ALA A 53 12.90 -68.86 -8.39
CA ALA A 53 13.14 -68.92 -6.95
C ALA A 53 14.59 -68.51 -6.61
N PHE A 54 14.77 -67.81 -5.53
CA PHE A 54 16.08 -67.31 -5.02
C PHE A 54 16.73 -66.18 -5.86
N PRO A 55 16.05 -65.07 -6.19
CA PRO A 55 16.60 -64.02 -7.05
C PRO A 55 17.82 -63.29 -6.49
N GLY A 56 18.31 -63.70 -5.31
CA GLY A 56 19.43 -63.08 -4.60
C GLY A 56 18.98 -61.91 -3.68
N SER A 57 19.84 -61.60 -2.70
CA SER A 57 19.52 -60.53 -1.75
C SER A 57 19.47 -59.17 -2.49
N GLY A 58 18.25 -58.61 -2.57
CA GLY A 58 17.99 -57.29 -3.17
C GLY A 58 17.38 -57.29 -4.58
N LYS A 59 17.13 -58.48 -5.19
CA LYS A 59 16.36 -58.56 -6.45
C LYS A 59 14.95 -59.11 -6.14
N LEU A 60 13.95 -58.40 -6.60
CA LEU A 60 12.53 -58.80 -6.54
C LEU A 60 12.24 -59.77 -7.69
N ASN A 61 11.26 -60.66 -7.49
CA ASN A 61 10.72 -61.48 -8.57
C ASN A 61 10.17 -60.59 -9.70
N PRO A 62 10.14 -61.04 -10.98
CA PRO A 62 9.66 -60.22 -12.09
C PRO A 62 8.26 -59.63 -11.86
N GLU A 63 7.35 -60.40 -11.24
CA GLU A 63 5.97 -59.93 -10.91
C GLU A 63 5.98 -58.87 -9.81
N ASP A 64 6.75 -59.05 -8.75
CA ASP A 64 6.91 -58.09 -7.66
C ASP A 64 7.62 -56.83 -8.15
N GLN A 65 8.55 -56.93 -9.08
CA GLN A 65 9.22 -55.83 -9.71
C GLN A 65 8.22 -55.01 -10.58
N ALA A 66 7.41 -55.71 -11.40
CA ALA A 66 6.36 -55.06 -12.21
C ALA A 66 5.32 -54.36 -11.33
N LEU A 67 4.90 -55.01 -10.24
CA LEU A 67 3.97 -54.39 -9.28
C LEU A 67 4.56 -53.13 -8.62
N HIS A 68 5.81 -53.22 -8.21
CA HIS A 68 6.50 -52.06 -7.61
C HIS A 68 6.67 -50.90 -8.61
N GLU A 69 6.96 -51.20 -9.86
CA GLU A 69 7.04 -50.16 -10.93
C GLU A 69 5.67 -49.54 -11.20
N LEU A 70 4.61 -50.33 -11.25
CA LEU A 70 3.24 -49.84 -11.41
C LEU A 70 2.82 -48.95 -10.23
N GLN A 71 3.06 -49.35 -9.01
CA GLN A 71 2.80 -48.55 -7.81
C GLN A 71 3.59 -47.24 -7.81
N LYS A 72 4.84 -47.26 -8.26
CA LYS A 72 5.65 -46.06 -8.42
C LYS A 72 5.06 -45.15 -9.48
N ARG A 73 4.61 -45.69 -10.61
CA ARG A 73 3.99 -44.93 -11.69
C ARG A 73 2.68 -44.28 -11.26
N ILE A 74 1.84 -44.97 -10.49
CA ILE A 74 0.61 -44.43 -9.91
C ILE A 74 0.93 -43.25 -9.02
N ARG A 75 1.84 -43.37 -8.05
CA ARG A 75 2.26 -42.28 -7.15
C ARG A 75 2.78 -41.06 -7.94
N ASP A 76 3.57 -41.30 -8.99
CA ASP A 76 4.09 -40.21 -9.84
C ASP A 76 3.01 -39.50 -10.62
N LEU A 77 1.98 -40.22 -11.11
CA LEU A 77 0.84 -39.66 -11.80
C LEU A 77 -0.10 -38.88 -10.85
N GLU A 78 -0.31 -39.36 -9.66
CA GLU A 78 -1.10 -38.68 -8.63
C GLU A 78 -0.44 -37.36 -8.20
N GLU A 79 0.88 -37.37 -8.01
CA GLU A 79 1.62 -36.12 -7.73
C GLU A 79 1.55 -35.14 -8.90
N GLU A 80 1.70 -35.62 -10.14
CA GLU A 80 1.57 -34.82 -11.35
C GLU A 80 0.19 -34.16 -11.47
N ASN A 81 -0.87 -34.94 -11.24
CA ASN A 81 -2.25 -34.45 -11.25
C ASN A 81 -2.48 -33.39 -10.15
N SER A 82 -1.94 -33.61 -8.97
CA SER A 82 -2.01 -32.66 -7.86
C SER A 82 -1.28 -31.34 -8.16
N ILE A 83 -0.11 -31.42 -8.80
CA ILE A 83 0.64 -30.25 -9.27
C ILE A 83 -0.17 -29.46 -10.32
N LEU A 84 -0.75 -30.16 -11.31
CA LEU A 84 -1.55 -29.55 -12.38
C LEU A 84 -2.83 -28.91 -11.86
N LYS A 85 -3.52 -29.55 -10.92
CA LYS A 85 -4.73 -28.99 -10.27
C LYS A 85 -4.43 -27.71 -9.50
N LYS A 86 -3.26 -27.63 -8.85
CA LYS A 86 -2.83 -26.44 -8.10
C LYS A 86 -2.27 -25.34 -8.99
N ALA A 87 -1.87 -25.67 -10.21
CA ALA A 87 -1.34 -24.73 -11.20
C ALA A 87 -2.46 -24.00 -11.93
N ASN A 88 -2.49 -22.67 -11.84
CA ASN A 88 -3.40 -21.85 -12.64
C ASN A 88 -2.99 -21.85 -14.11
N ALA A 89 -3.96 -21.78 -15.06
CA ALA A 89 -3.73 -21.78 -16.51
C ALA A 89 -2.74 -20.70 -17.01
N HIS A 90 -2.53 -19.61 -16.23
CA HIS A 90 -1.57 -18.53 -16.55
C HIS A 90 -0.10 -18.87 -16.31
N LEU A 91 0.22 -20.00 -15.66
CA LEU A 91 1.61 -20.38 -15.35
C LEU A 91 2.40 -20.85 -16.59
N ARG A 92 1.74 -21.15 -17.71
CA ARG A 92 2.37 -21.73 -18.92
C ARG A 92 3.16 -20.72 -19.77
N GLN A 93 3.18 -19.42 -19.44
CA GLN A 93 3.70 -18.39 -20.38
C GLN A 93 5.05 -17.77 -20.05
N ARG A 94 5.55 -17.80 -18.80
CA ARG A 94 6.81 -17.16 -18.41
C ARG A 94 7.60 -18.02 -17.41
N PRO A 95 8.87 -18.35 -17.71
CA PRO A 95 9.69 -19.18 -16.81
C PRO A 95 9.80 -18.63 -15.38
N GLU A 96 9.85 -17.31 -15.19
CA GLU A 96 9.94 -16.71 -13.84
C GLU A 96 8.71 -16.98 -12.98
N ILE A 97 7.52 -17.05 -13.59
CA ILE A 97 6.27 -17.36 -12.88
C ILE A 97 6.28 -18.83 -12.48
N ILE A 98 6.73 -19.71 -13.37
CA ILE A 98 6.89 -21.16 -13.10
C ILE A 98 7.88 -21.37 -11.96
N TYR A 99 9.06 -20.73 -12.01
CA TYR A 99 10.06 -20.86 -10.93
C TYR A 99 9.54 -20.31 -9.59
N SER A 100 8.75 -19.24 -9.61
CA SER A 100 8.11 -18.71 -8.40
C SER A 100 7.11 -19.72 -7.81
N PHE A 101 6.30 -20.39 -8.65
CA PHE A 101 5.38 -21.45 -8.22
C PHE A 101 6.14 -22.64 -7.64
N ILE A 102 7.20 -23.11 -8.32
CA ILE A 102 8.06 -24.20 -7.83
C ILE A 102 8.64 -23.85 -6.47
N HIS A 103 9.11 -22.61 -6.30
CA HIS A 103 9.67 -22.15 -5.03
C HIS A 103 8.66 -22.15 -3.88
N GLN A 104 7.45 -21.68 -4.15
CA GLN A 104 6.36 -21.63 -3.16
C GLN A 104 5.90 -23.04 -2.73
N ASN A 105 5.94 -23.99 -3.65
CA ASN A 105 5.43 -25.36 -3.42
C ASN A 105 6.54 -26.41 -3.20
N ARG A 106 7.80 -26.01 -3.05
CA ARG A 106 8.96 -26.93 -2.93
C ARG A 106 8.94 -27.85 -1.72
N PHE A 107 8.17 -27.54 -0.70
CA PHE A 107 7.96 -28.36 0.48
C PHE A 107 6.75 -29.30 0.36
N THR A 108 5.88 -29.08 -0.63
CA THR A 108 4.69 -29.89 -0.88
C THR A 108 4.93 -30.92 -1.99
N PHE A 109 5.66 -30.53 -3.05
CA PHE A 109 5.94 -31.37 -4.20
C PHE A 109 7.43 -31.44 -4.49
N ARG A 110 7.87 -32.56 -5.09
CA ARG A 110 9.26 -32.71 -5.53
C ARG A 110 9.61 -31.70 -6.63
N VAL A 111 10.67 -30.89 -6.41
CA VAL A 111 11.14 -29.87 -7.39
C VAL A 111 11.38 -30.47 -8.76
N MET A 112 11.97 -31.68 -8.82
CA MET A 112 12.22 -32.39 -10.07
C MET A 112 10.91 -32.65 -10.83
N LYS A 113 9.88 -33.13 -10.13
CA LYS A 113 8.60 -33.46 -10.75
C LYS A 113 7.88 -32.21 -11.25
N MET A 114 7.89 -31.11 -10.46
CA MET A 114 7.35 -29.83 -10.90
C MET A 114 8.08 -29.30 -12.15
N CYS A 115 9.40 -29.39 -12.20
CA CYS A 115 10.16 -28.98 -13.39
C CYS A 115 9.77 -29.79 -14.63
N GLN A 116 9.59 -31.10 -14.50
CA GLN A 116 9.13 -31.97 -15.59
C GLN A 116 7.73 -31.60 -16.08
N VAL A 117 6.77 -31.43 -15.15
CA VAL A 117 5.38 -31.06 -15.46
C VAL A 117 5.28 -29.74 -16.20
N PHE A 118 6.10 -28.76 -15.84
CA PHE A 118 6.08 -27.43 -16.46
C PHE A 118 7.06 -27.28 -17.65
N GLY A 119 7.82 -28.29 -18.00
CA GLY A 119 8.77 -28.26 -19.11
C GLY A 119 9.95 -27.28 -18.90
N VAL A 120 10.36 -27.06 -17.63
CA VAL A 120 11.48 -26.18 -17.29
C VAL A 120 12.66 -26.99 -16.74
N SER A 121 13.89 -26.49 -16.99
CA SER A 121 15.07 -27.19 -16.50
C SER A 121 15.30 -26.98 -15.00
N ARG A 122 15.73 -28.03 -14.33
CA ARG A 122 16.11 -28.00 -12.90
C ARG A 122 17.27 -27.03 -12.64
N SER A 123 18.26 -27.03 -13.52
CA SER A 123 19.39 -26.10 -13.47
C SER A 123 18.94 -24.65 -13.62
N GLY A 124 17.98 -24.39 -14.53
CA GLY A 124 17.35 -23.05 -14.70
C GLY A 124 16.66 -22.56 -13.45
N TYR A 125 15.93 -23.46 -12.74
CA TYR A 125 15.31 -23.11 -11.47
C TYR A 125 16.33 -22.72 -10.39
N TYR A 126 17.39 -23.54 -10.21
CA TYR A 126 18.41 -23.22 -9.21
C TYR A 126 19.28 -22.00 -9.59
N ALA A 127 19.53 -21.77 -10.86
CA ALA A 127 20.18 -20.56 -11.35
C ALA A 127 19.30 -19.33 -11.08
N TRP A 128 17.97 -19.41 -11.32
CA TRP A 128 17.00 -18.36 -10.99
C TRP A 128 16.97 -18.10 -9.47
N LEU A 129 16.99 -19.14 -8.65
CA LEU A 129 16.98 -19.00 -7.20
C LEU A 129 18.23 -18.28 -6.65
N LYS A 130 19.40 -18.54 -7.25
CA LYS A 130 20.68 -17.92 -6.90
C LYS A 130 20.86 -16.53 -7.53
N ARG A 131 20.06 -16.18 -8.56
CA ARG A 131 20.21 -14.92 -9.28
C ARG A 131 19.86 -13.74 -8.36
N PRO A 132 20.77 -12.79 -8.14
CA PRO A 132 20.46 -11.58 -7.42
C PRO A 132 19.35 -10.81 -8.15
N ARG A 133 18.48 -10.14 -7.38
CA ARG A 133 17.43 -9.29 -7.97
C ARG A 133 18.08 -8.27 -8.89
N SER A 134 17.55 -8.07 -10.10
CA SER A 134 18.09 -7.11 -11.05
C SER A 134 18.12 -5.70 -10.42
N GLU A 135 19.09 -4.86 -10.78
CA GLU A 135 19.15 -3.48 -10.31
C GLU A 135 17.84 -2.71 -10.56
N ARG A 136 17.18 -2.96 -11.69
CA ARG A 136 15.88 -2.39 -12.01
C ARG A 136 14.83 -2.77 -10.97
N THR A 137 14.76 -4.04 -10.56
CA THR A 137 13.82 -4.52 -9.54
C THR A 137 14.15 -3.91 -8.18
N GLN A 138 15.44 -3.82 -7.82
CA GLN A 138 15.86 -3.18 -6.57
C GLN A 138 15.51 -1.69 -6.55
N LYS A 139 15.79 -0.95 -7.64
CA LYS A 139 15.42 0.48 -7.79
C LYS A 139 13.90 0.66 -7.67
N GLN A 140 13.12 -0.20 -8.33
CA GLN A 140 11.66 -0.15 -8.26
C GLN A 140 11.14 -0.44 -6.85
N GLN A 141 11.73 -1.38 -6.14
CA GLN A 141 11.37 -1.70 -4.74
C GLN A 141 11.67 -0.52 -3.81
N ARG A 142 12.86 0.10 -3.92
CA ARG A 142 13.23 1.30 -3.16
C ARG A 142 12.25 2.45 -3.45
N LEU A 143 11.97 2.73 -4.71
CA LEU A 143 11.01 3.76 -5.11
C LEU A 143 9.62 3.49 -4.55
N SER A 144 9.17 2.25 -4.59
CA SER A 144 7.87 1.83 -4.04
C SER A 144 7.77 2.04 -2.52
N GLN A 145 8.87 1.84 -1.78
CA GLN A 145 8.95 2.14 -0.35
C GLN A 145 8.88 3.66 -0.08
N HIS A 146 9.58 4.47 -0.89
CA HIS A 146 9.50 5.94 -0.80
C HIS A 146 8.08 6.45 -1.05
N ILE A 147 7.41 5.95 -2.10
CA ILE A 147 6.01 6.27 -2.41
C ILE A 147 5.11 5.96 -1.20
N GLN A 148 5.24 4.78 -0.61
CA GLN A 148 4.45 4.37 0.55
C GLN A 148 4.70 5.28 1.77
N ARG A 149 5.95 5.67 2.02
CA ARG A 149 6.32 6.57 3.11
C ARG A 149 5.69 7.96 2.91
N ILE A 150 5.80 8.54 1.71
CA ILE A 150 5.19 9.84 1.37
C ILE A 150 3.67 9.77 1.51
N PHE A 151 3.04 8.70 1.01
CA PHE A 151 1.60 8.48 1.11
C PHE A 151 1.12 8.45 2.56
N LEU A 152 1.81 7.73 3.44
CA LEU A 152 1.47 7.66 4.86
C LEU A 152 1.70 9.00 5.57
N ARG A 153 2.83 9.68 5.32
CA ARG A 153 3.12 11.02 5.87
C ARG A 153 2.08 12.07 5.46
N SER A 154 1.53 11.95 4.26
CA SER A 154 0.44 12.82 3.79
C SER A 154 -0.94 12.43 4.33
N ARG A 155 -1.03 11.64 5.40
CA ARG A 155 -2.29 11.14 5.98
C ARG A 155 -3.15 10.36 4.95
N ARG A 156 -2.51 9.72 3.97
CA ARG A 156 -3.13 9.02 2.83
C ARG A 156 -3.93 9.94 1.89
N LEU A 157 -3.63 11.23 1.86
CA LEU A 157 -4.36 12.23 1.07
C LEU A 157 -3.76 12.49 -0.31
N TYR A 158 -2.45 12.20 -0.49
CA TYR A 158 -1.79 12.49 -1.76
C TYR A 158 -2.05 11.39 -2.79
N GLY A 159 -2.47 11.81 -3.99
CA GLY A 159 -2.46 10.99 -5.19
C GLY A 159 -1.11 11.05 -5.92
N SER A 160 -1.02 10.31 -7.03
CA SER A 160 0.21 10.23 -7.83
C SER A 160 0.79 11.59 -8.26
N PRO A 161 0.01 12.65 -8.60
CA PRO A 161 0.60 13.93 -8.96
C PRO A 161 1.43 14.55 -7.84
N LYS A 162 0.87 14.67 -6.63
CA LYS A 162 1.58 15.25 -5.49
C LYS A 162 2.76 14.39 -5.04
N ILE A 163 2.60 13.06 -5.00
CA ILE A 163 3.70 12.14 -4.64
C ILE A 163 4.86 12.27 -5.64
N THR A 164 4.56 12.42 -6.94
CA THR A 164 5.58 12.64 -7.96
C THR A 164 6.37 13.92 -7.70
N GLN A 165 5.70 15.00 -7.33
CA GLN A 165 6.37 16.27 -7.04
C GLN A 165 7.26 16.18 -5.79
N VAL A 166 6.80 15.51 -4.73
CA VAL A 166 7.61 15.27 -3.54
C VAL A 166 8.85 14.43 -3.87
N LEU A 167 8.69 13.38 -4.68
CA LEU A 167 9.84 12.56 -5.10
C LEU A 167 10.85 13.36 -5.93
N ARG A 168 10.37 14.22 -6.84
CA ARG A 168 11.23 15.09 -7.65
C ARG A 168 11.97 16.12 -6.82
N SER A 169 11.32 16.72 -5.83
CA SER A 169 11.98 17.65 -4.90
C SER A 169 13.04 16.97 -4.02
N GLN A 170 12.97 15.63 -3.88
CA GLN A 170 13.98 14.80 -3.20
C GLN A 170 15.06 14.26 -4.15
N GLY A 171 15.12 14.75 -5.41
CA GLY A 171 16.11 14.36 -6.41
C GLY A 171 15.80 13.08 -7.21
N HIS A 172 14.59 12.50 -7.05
CA HIS A 172 14.22 11.32 -7.82
C HIS A 172 13.74 11.68 -9.24
N VAL A 173 14.38 11.11 -10.25
CA VAL A 173 13.91 11.20 -11.65
C VAL A 173 12.82 10.16 -11.87
N VAL A 174 11.57 10.60 -11.86
CA VAL A 174 10.41 9.70 -11.95
C VAL A 174 9.25 10.35 -12.72
N SER A 175 8.53 9.55 -13.53
CA SER A 175 7.31 9.98 -14.19
C SER A 175 6.08 9.73 -13.31
N GLN A 176 5.06 10.57 -13.45
CA GLN A 176 3.78 10.39 -12.75
C GLN A 176 3.13 9.05 -13.09
N LYS A 177 3.27 8.57 -14.35
CA LYS A 177 2.75 7.26 -14.79
C LYS A 177 3.38 6.11 -14.01
N THR A 178 4.69 6.17 -13.75
CA THR A 178 5.39 5.16 -12.92
C THR A 178 4.88 5.18 -11.48
N VAL A 179 4.74 6.36 -10.89
CA VAL A 179 4.22 6.52 -9.52
C VAL A 179 2.79 5.98 -9.41
N ALA A 180 1.92 6.32 -10.38
CA ALA A 180 0.52 5.85 -10.40
C ALA A 180 0.44 4.32 -10.49
N ARG A 181 1.28 3.69 -11.34
CA ARG A 181 1.37 2.23 -11.47
C ARG A 181 1.80 1.58 -10.16
N LEU A 182 2.87 2.07 -9.52
CA LEU A 182 3.37 1.53 -8.25
C LEU A 182 2.38 1.73 -7.09
N MET A 183 1.66 2.85 -7.07
CA MET A 183 0.56 3.06 -6.12
C MET A 183 -0.56 2.03 -6.31
N LYS A 184 -0.95 1.77 -7.57
CA LYS A 184 -1.98 0.77 -7.90
C LYS A 184 -1.54 -0.63 -7.49
N GLU A 185 -0.30 -1.03 -7.78
CA GLU A 185 0.27 -2.33 -7.40
C GLU A 185 0.26 -2.55 -5.87
N LYS A 186 0.44 -1.47 -5.10
CA LYS A 186 0.37 -1.51 -3.62
C LYS A 186 -1.02 -1.23 -3.03
N GLY A 187 -2.05 -1.05 -3.83
CA GLY A 187 -3.39 -0.71 -3.36
C GLY A 187 -3.50 0.67 -2.69
N LEU A 188 -2.57 1.60 -2.96
CA LEU A 188 -2.56 2.92 -2.36
C LEU A 188 -3.54 3.84 -3.11
N ARG A 189 -4.62 4.24 -2.45
CA ARG A 189 -5.63 5.17 -2.98
C ARG A 189 -5.80 6.38 -2.07
N SER A 190 -5.84 7.59 -2.66
CA SER A 190 -6.14 8.82 -1.92
C SER A 190 -7.53 8.77 -1.29
N ARG A 191 -7.65 9.24 -0.04
CA ARG A 191 -8.88 9.16 0.78
C ARG A 191 -9.80 10.37 0.64
N THR A 192 -9.65 11.23 -0.38
CA THR A 192 -10.49 12.41 -0.57
C THR A 192 -11.93 12.05 -0.97
N VAL A 193 -12.92 12.71 -0.34
CA VAL A 193 -14.37 12.53 -0.61
C VAL A 193 -14.92 13.81 -1.25
N LYS A 194 -15.78 13.67 -2.27
CA LYS A 194 -16.51 14.78 -2.90
C LYS A 194 -17.94 14.83 -2.36
N LYS A 195 -18.31 15.94 -1.70
CA LYS A 195 -19.70 16.32 -1.43
C LYS A 195 -19.86 17.82 -1.70
N TYR A 196 -21.01 18.25 -2.24
CA TYR A 196 -21.30 19.65 -2.54
C TYR A 196 -22.62 20.11 -1.90
N LYS A 197 -22.65 21.32 -1.30
CA LYS A 197 -23.86 22.01 -0.84
C LYS A 197 -23.58 23.52 -0.69
N VAL A 198 -24.48 24.38 -1.17
CA VAL A 198 -24.40 25.86 -1.10
C VAL A 198 -25.07 26.38 0.17
N THR A 199 -24.52 27.43 0.84
CA THR A 199 -24.96 27.81 2.21
C THR A 199 -24.72 29.27 2.65
N THR A 200 -24.75 30.28 1.79
CA THR A 200 -24.55 31.68 2.21
C THR A 200 -25.85 32.47 2.20
N ASN A 201 -26.17 33.18 3.30
CA ASN A 201 -27.29 34.13 3.39
C ASN A 201 -26.73 35.57 3.44
N SER A 202 -26.97 36.36 2.36
CA SER A 202 -26.46 37.72 2.19
C SER A 202 -27.57 38.80 2.28
N LYS A 203 -28.72 38.50 2.89
CA LYS A 203 -29.83 39.46 3.03
C LYS A 203 -29.72 40.22 4.35
N HIS A 204 -29.05 41.37 4.35
CA HIS A 204 -29.02 42.34 5.45
C HIS A 204 -28.85 43.80 4.92
N THR A 205 -29.13 44.80 5.75
CA THR A 205 -29.08 46.23 5.44
C THR A 205 -27.82 46.96 5.95
N LEU A 206 -26.83 46.22 6.43
CA LEU A 206 -25.58 46.80 6.95
C LEU A 206 -24.71 47.38 5.83
N PRO A 207 -23.88 48.40 6.12
CA PRO A 207 -22.96 49.00 5.16
C PRO A 207 -22.01 47.95 4.58
N VAL A 208 -21.76 48.03 3.28
CA VAL A 208 -20.93 47.05 2.55
C VAL A 208 -19.83 47.82 1.80
N HIS A 209 -18.57 47.32 1.94
CA HIS A 209 -17.47 47.87 1.15
C HIS A 209 -17.56 47.47 -0.32
N ASN A 210 -16.99 48.32 -1.19
CA ASN A 210 -16.82 48.01 -2.61
C ASN A 210 -15.89 46.79 -2.77
N ASN A 211 -16.08 46.02 -3.84
CA ASN A 211 -15.17 44.96 -4.21
C ASN A 211 -13.90 45.54 -4.83
N VAL A 212 -12.90 45.81 -3.98
CA VAL A 212 -11.58 46.32 -4.42
C VAL A 212 -10.76 45.19 -5.02
N LEU A 213 -10.87 43.95 -4.49
CA LEU A 213 -10.11 42.79 -4.98
C LEU A 213 -10.44 42.40 -6.42
N ASN A 214 -11.73 42.59 -6.83
CA ASN A 214 -12.23 42.36 -8.18
C ASN A 214 -11.70 41.10 -8.88
N GLN A 215 -11.65 39.98 -8.14
CA GLN A 215 -11.15 38.68 -8.60
C GLN A 215 -9.65 38.66 -9.02
N GLN A 216 -8.89 39.66 -8.66
CA GLN A 216 -7.45 39.67 -8.86
C GLN A 216 -6.76 38.87 -7.76
N PHE A 217 -6.80 37.55 -7.89
CA PHE A 217 -6.23 36.61 -6.90
C PHE A 217 -4.71 36.47 -7.02
N VAL A 218 -4.02 37.56 -7.30
CA VAL A 218 -2.57 37.65 -7.38
C VAL A 218 -2.10 38.67 -6.34
N ALA A 219 -1.26 38.21 -5.42
CA ALA A 219 -0.51 39.07 -4.51
C ALA A 219 0.98 38.86 -4.77
N GLN A 220 1.81 39.90 -4.55
CA GLN A 220 3.25 39.84 -4.84
C GLN A 220 4.08 39.59 -3.59
N SER A 221 3.51 39.83 -2.41
CA SER A 221 4.18 39.67 -1.12
C SER A 221 3.25 39.06 -0.04
N PRO A 222 3.81 38.49 1.03
CA PRO A 222 3.03 38.13 2.21
C PRO A 222 2.38 39.38 2.83
N ASN A 223 1.18 39.20 3.38
CA ASN A 223 0.41 40.24 4.07
C ASN A 223 -0.10 41.40 3.17
N GLU A 224 -0.07 41.22 1.86
CA GLU A 224 -0.66 42.21 0.92
C GLU A 224 -2.20 42.08 0.87
N VAL A 225 -2.69 40.84 0.77
CA VAL A 225 -4.13 40.57 0.69
C VAL A 225 -4.47 39.41 1.63
N TRP A 226 -5.41 39.63 2.53
CA TRP A 226 -6.01 38.59 3.37
C TRP A 226 -7.46 38.33 2.96
N MET A 227 -7.81 37.04 2.86
CA MET A 227 -9.16 36.60 2.55
C MET A 227 -9.78 35.89 3.76
N ALA A 228 -11.02 36.29 4.11
CA ALA A 228 -11.73 35.76 5.26
C ALA A 228 -13.07 35.12 4.87
N ASP A 229 -13.41 34.03 5.55
CA ASP A 229 -14.69 33.34 5.37
C ASP A 229 -15.00 32.46 6.58
N ILE A 230 -16.29 32.11 6.75
CA ILE A 230 -16.77 31.20 7.78
C ILE A 230 -17.23 29.92 7.14
N THR A 231 -16.77 28.78 7.67
CA THR A 231 -17.33 27.49 7.32
C THR A 231 -17.93 26.81 8.56
N TYR A 232 -18.65 25.71 8.35
CA TYR A 232 -19.26 24.94 9.45
C TYR A 232 -18.88 23.48 9.33
N VAL A 233 -18.77 22.83 10.50
CA VAL A 233 -18.36 21.45 10.71
C VAL A 233 -19.44 20.74 11.55
N PRO A 234 -20.03 19.64 11.08
CA PRO A 234 -21.01 18.90 11.84
C PRO A 234 -20.33 18.12 12.98
N THR A 235 -20.95 18.14 14.15
CA THR A 235 -20.63 17.28 15.29
C THR A 235 -21.90 16.66 15.85
N GLN A 236 -21.79 15.65 16.71
CA GLN A 236 -22.97 15.08 17.36
C GLN A 236 -23.63 16.05 18.39
N GLU A 237 -22.86 17.06 18.86
CA GLU A 237 -23.35 18.15 19.71
C GLU A 237 -23.96 19.31 18.90
N GLY A 238 -24.03 19.22 17.56
CA GLY A 238 -24.49 20.25 16.67
C GLY A 238 -23.35 20.89 15.86
N TRP A 239 -23.64 22.06 15.27
CA TRP A 239 -22.69 22.77 14.40
C TRP A 239 -21.53 23.39 15.19
N LEU A 240 -20.34 23.33 14.59
CA LEU A 240 -19.17 24.09 14.96
C LEU A 240 -18.84 25.05 13.79
N TYR A 241 -18.82 26.35 14.05
CA TYR A 241 -18.47 27.36 13.06
C TYR A 241 -16.97 27.67 13.13
N VAL A 242 -16.33 27.82 11.99
CA VAL A 242 -14.89 28.07 11.87
C VAL A 242 -14.67 29.29 10.99
N ALA A 243 -14.24 30.39 11.57
CA ALA A 243 -13.75 31.54 10.84
C ALA A 243 -12.26 31.35 10.51
N SER A 244 -11.87 31.59 9.27
CA SER A 244 -10.51 31.45 8.77
C SER A 244 -10.08 32.68 8.02
N ILE A 245 -8.81 33.06 8.16
CA ILE A 245 -8.16 34.13 7.41
C ILE A 245 -6.95 33.55 6.70
N MET A 246 -6.90 33.72 5.38
CA MET A 246 -5.86 33.21 4.51
C MET A 246 -5.06 34.38 3.93
N ASP A 247 -3.76 34.33 4.01
CA ASP A 247 -2.86 35.14 3.21
C ASP A 247 -2.89 34.66 1.76
N LEU A 248 -3.21 35.57 0.83
CA LEU A 248 -3.43 35.23 -0.57
C LEU A 248 -2.12 34.82 -1.28
N PHE A 249 -0.98 35.41 -0.91
CA PHE A 249 0.31 35.10 -1.52
C PHE A 249 0.81 33.73 -1.13
N THR A 250 0.87 33.47 0.16
CA THR A 250 1.43 32.24 0.71
C THR A 250 0.45 31.08 0.76
N ARG A 251 -0.87 31.33 0.63
CA ARG A 251 -1.97 30.40 0.92
C ARG A 251 -2.01 29.90 2.36
N LYS A 252 -1.27 30.56 3.26
CA LYS A 252 -1.20 30.22 4.70
C LYS A 252 -2.48 30.69 5.40
N ILE A 253 -3.01 29.84 6.29
CA ILE A 253 -4.04 30.25 7.22
C ILE A 253 -3.34 30.98 8.37
N VAL A 254 -3.44 32.30 8.34
CA VAL A 254 -2.76 33.21 9.27
C VAL A 254 -3.52 33.38 10.58
N GLY A 255 -4.85 33.31 10.53
CA GLY A 255 -5.72 33.31 11.71
C GLY A 255 -6.93 32.42 11.53
N TRP A 256 -7.40 31.83 12.63
CA TRP A 256 -8.64 31.06 12.64
C TRP A 256 -9.18 30.89 14.07
N LYS A 257 -10.49 30.80 14.20
CA LYS A 257 -11.17 30.45 15.44
C LYS A 257 -12.35 29.55 15.16
N ALA A 258 -12.74 28.77 16.17
CA ALA A 258 -13.89 27.89 16.07
C ALA A 258 -14.80 28.09 17.32
N ASP A 259 -16.12 28.22 17.07
CA ASP A 259 -17.12 28.44 18.13
C ASP A 259 -18.42 27.71 17.81
N GLU A 260 -19.25 27.50 18.82
CA GLU A 260 -20.60 26.93 18.67
C GLU A 260 -21.61 27.88 18.05
N ARG A 261 -21.31 29.17 18.06
CA ARG A 261 -22.17 30.24 17.51
C ARG A 261 -21.44 31.01 16.42
N MET A 262 -22.15 31.31 15.34
CA MET A 262 -21.66 32.13 14.24
C MET A 262 -21.84 33.63 14.60
N SER A 263 -21.10 34.10 15.60
CA SER A 263 -21.17 35.47 16.12
C SER A 263 -20.07 36.38 15.52
N LYS A 264 -20.25 37.70 15.64
CA LYS A 264 -19.19 38.70 15.32
C LYS A 264 -17.91 38.44 16.11
N ASN A 265 -17.99 37.94 17.37
CA ASN A 265 -16.83 37.63 18.19
C ASN A 265 -15.96 36.49 17.60
N LEU A 266 -16.55 35.57 16.84
CA LEU A 266 -15.81 34.52 16.16
C LEU A 266 -14.83 35.10 15.14
N VAL A 267 -15.29 35.99 14.26
CA VAL A 267 -14.47 36.61 13.22
C VAL A 267 -13.49 37.63 13.79
N LEU A 268 -13.86 38.38 14.84
CA LEU A 268 -12.97 39.29 15.56
C LEU A 268 -11.78 38.57 16.15
N LYS A 269 -12.02 37.48 16.89
CA LYS A 269 -10.96 36.66 17.49
C LYS A 269 -10.05 36.02 16.43
N ALA A 270 -10.57 35.66 15.24
CA ALA A 270 -9.77 35.17 14.14
C ALA A 270 -8.86 36.25 13.55
N LEU A 271 -9.39 37.49 13.41
CA LEU A 271 -8.62 38.63 12.94
C LEU A 271 -7.53 39.05 13.94
N ASP A 272 -7.86 39.17 15.22
CA ASP A 272 -6.89 39.50 16.26
C ASP A 272 -5.74 38.49 16.31
N GLN A 273 -6.06 37.19 16.16
CA GLN A 273 -5.05 36.15 16.09
C GLN A 273 -4.16 36.29 14.85
N ALA A 274 -4.73 36.62 13.68
CA ALA A 274 -3.98 36.82 12.44
C ALA A 274 -3.00 38.00 12.59
N VAL A 275 -3.47 39.11 13.10
CA VAL A 275 -2.64 40.31 13.34
C VAL A 275 -1.54 40.02 14.35
N GLN A 276 -1.86 39.39 15.45
CA GLN A 276 -0.88 39.05 16.50
C GLN A 276 0.24 38.13 15.95
N ARG A 277 -0.09 37.21 15.05
CA ARG A 277 0.87 36.25 14.49
C ARG A 277 1.72 36.80 13.37
N GLN A 278 1.11 37.62 12.49
CA GLN A 278 1.78 38.11 11.28
C GLN A 278 2.40 39.48 11.46
N GLN A 279 1.88 40.29 12.41
CA GLN A 279 2.30 41.67 12.65
C GLN A 279 2.46 42.47 11.33
N PRO A 280 1.39 42.52 10.48
CA PRO A 280 1.50 43.11 9.19
C PRO A 280 1.66 44.62 9.31
N GLU A 281 2.31 45.22 8.31
CA GLU A 281 2.29 46.68 8.13
C GLU A 281 0.88 47.16 7.77
N SER A 282 0.62 48.46 7.90
CA SER A 282 -0.64 49.06 7.48
C SER A 282 -0.85 48.92 5.95
N GLY A 283 -2.13 48.80 5.53
CA GLY A 283 -2.46 48.73 4.12
C GLY A 283 -2.88 47.34 3.63
N VAL A 284 -2.89 46.31 4.50
CA VAL A 284 -3.40 44.99 4.11
C VAL A 284 -4.82 45.09 3.55
N LEU A 285 -5.05 44.61 2.34
CA LEU A 285 -6.39 44.49 1.76
C LEU A 285 -7.10 43.27 2.38
N HIS A 286 -8.09 43.50 3.23
CA HIS A 286 -8.88 42.47 3.86
C HIS A 286 -10.18 42.19 3.10
N HIS A 287 -10.26 41.08 2.40
CA HIS A 287 -11.45 40.71 1.61
C HIS A 287 -12.28 39.63 2.31
N SER A 288 -13.62 39.83 2.35
CA SER A 288 -14.57 38.86 2.90
C SER A 288 -15.84 38.76 2.04
N ASP A 289 -16.70 37.81 2.37
CA ASP A 289 -18.08 37.84 1.87
C ASP A 289 -18.89 38.97 2.56
N ARG A 290 -20.15 39.15 2.12
CA ARG A 290 -21.08 40.12 2.73
C ARG A 290 -21.82 39.58 3.94
N GLY A 291 -21.25 38.65 4.70
CA GLY A 291 -21.85 38.15 5.92
C GLY A 291 -22.01 39.26 6.97
N SER A 292 -23.13 39.28 7.71
CA SER A 292 -23.42 40.28 8.75
C SER A 292 -22.32 40.41 9.80
N GLN A 293 -21.56 39.35 10.02
CA GLN A 293 -20.43 39.31 10.95
C GLN A 293 -19.30 40.21 10.49
N TYR A 294 -18.96 40.18 9.20
CA TYR A 294 -17.93 41.04 8.59
C TYR A 294 -18.40 42.48 8.36
N ALA A 295 -19.71 42.66 8.07
CA ALA A 295 -20.31 43.99 7.91
C ALA A 295 -20.62 44.69 9.26
N SER A 296 -20.39 44.03 10.41
CA SER A 296 -20.64 44.59 11.73
C SER A 296 -19.72 45.80 12.00
N ARG A 297 -20.25 46.82 12.68
CA ARG A 297 -19.52 48.04 13.03
C ARG A 297 -18.23 47.71 13.80
N GLU A 298 -18.27 46.82 14.75
CA GLU A 298 -17.09 46.46 15.54
C GLU A 298 -16.00 45.79 14.70
N TYR A 299 -16.38 44.99 13.68
CA TYR A 299 -15.40 44.41 12.76
C TYR A 299 -14.74 45.46 11.88
N GLN A 300 -15.51 46.41 11.34
CA GLN A 300 -14.99 47.47 10.54
C GLN A 300 -14.08 48.45 11.33
N GLU A 301 -14.48 48.81 12.55
CA GLU A 301 -13.64 49.58 13.48
C GLU A 301 -12.32 48.83 13.79
N ARG A 302 -12.36 47.50 13.91
CA ARG A 302 -11.18 46.69 14.17
C ARG A 302 -10.23 46.67 12.95
N LEU A 303 -10.75 46.56 11.73
CA LEU A 303 -9.96 46.69 10.48
C LEU A 303 -9.28 48.06 10.40
N SER A 304 -10.05 49.14 10.64
CA SER A 304 -9.51 50.52 10.63
C SER A 304 -8.40 50.69 11.68
N ARG A 305 -8.58 50.15 12.91
CA ARG A 305 -7.58 50.20 13.99
C ARG A 305 -6.27 49.50 13.59
N TYR A 306 -6.34 48.42 12.79
CA TYR A 306 -5.17 47.72 12.28
C TYR A 306 -4.65 48.31 10.96
N GLY A 307 -5.19 49.44 10.51
CA GLY A 307 -4.76 50.06 9.27
C GLY A 307 -5.07 49.24 8.01
N MET A 308 -6.11 48.39 8.06
CA MET A 308 -6.47 47.50 6.95
C MET A 308 -7.52 48.16 6.04
N VAL A 309 -7.46 47.85 4.75
CA VAL A 309 -8.43 48.28 3.75
C VAL A 309 -9.50 47.18 3.57
N GLY A 310 -10.76 47.52 3.90
CA GLY A 310 -11.88 46.58 3.75
C GLY A 310 -12.30 46.42 2.29
N SER A 311 -12.55 45.16 1.89
CA SER A 311 -13.12 44.81 0.59
C SER A 311 -14.16 43.69 0.78
N MET A 312 -15.27 43.74 0.04
CA MET A 312 -16.32 42.70 0.16
C MET A 312 -16.77 42.22 -1.22
N SER A 313 -17.05 40.90 -1.27
CA SER A 313 -17.59 40.25 -2.48
C SER A 313 -18.84 40.94 -3.01
N ARG A 314 -19.10 40.91 -4.30
CA ARG A 314 -20.38 41.37 -4.89
C ARG A 314 -21.53 40.45 -4.40
N LYS A 315 -22.72 41.02 -4.35
CA LYS A 315 -23.92 40.29 -3.92
C LYS A 315 -24.16 39.07 -4.84
N GLY A 316 -24.21 37.88 -4.27
CA GLY A 316 -24.49 36.64 -5.00
C GLY A 316 -23.33 36.09 -5.85
N ASN A 317 -22.15 36.73 -5.82
CA ASN A 317 -21.00 36.28 -6.59
C ASN A 317 -20.03 35.47 -5.69
N CYS A 318 -20.14 34.16 -5.73
CA CYS A 318 -19.26 33.25 -4.99
C CYS A 318 -17.82 33.25 -5.52
N TYR A 319 -17.58 33.65 -6.77
CA TYR A 319 -16.23 33.68 -7.35
C TYR A 319 -15.33 34.74 -6.71
N ASP A 320 -15.90 35.77 -6.10
CA ASP A 320 -15.12 36.85 -5.47
C ASP A 320 -14.34 36.39 -4.25
N ASN A 321 -14.74 35.25 -3.62
CA ASN A 321 -14.06 34.64 -2.43
C ASN A 321 -13.49 33.27 -2.69
N ALA A 322 -13.25 32.88 -3.96
CA ALA A 322 -12.96 31.51 -4.39
C ALA A 322 -11.72 30.90 -3.73
N CYS A 323 -10.69 31.68 -3.37
CA CYS A 323 -9.47 31.15 -2.78
C CYS A 323 -9.67 30.59 -1.39
N ILE A 324 -10.38 31.30 -0.50
CA ILE A 324 -10.66 30.82 0.84
C ILE A 324 -11.76 29.73 0.84
N GLU A 325 -12.74 29.81 -0.07
CA GLU A 325 -13.72 28.75 -0.29
C GLU A 325 -13.06 27.46 -0.76
N SER A 326 -12.03 27.57 -1.61
CA SER A 326 -11.20 26.41 -2.00
C SER A 326 -10.52 25.75 -0.80
N PHE A 327 -9.98 26.54 0.14
CA PHE A 327 -9.43 26.03 1.39
C PHE A 327 -10.49 25.28 2.21
N HIS A 328 -11.67 25.87 2.40
CA HIS A 328 -12.76 25.24 3.14
C HIS A 328 -13.22 23.92 2.47
N SER A 329 -13.29 23.90 1.14
CA SER A 329 -13.57 22.67 0.38
C SER A 329 -12.51 21.59 0.62
N VAL A 330 -11.24 21.98 0.67
CA VAL A 330 -10.12 21.06 0.95
C VAL A 330 -10.18 20.57 2.40
N LEU A 331 -10.38 21.44 3.39
CA LEU A 331 -10.58 21.08 4.79
C LEU A 331 -11.71 20.04 4.94
N LYS A 332 -12.85 20.29 4.30
CA LYS A 332 -13.98 19.37 4.33
C LYS A 332 -13.65 18.03 3.70
N LYS A 333 -13.00 17.98 2.55
CA LYS A 333 -12.65 16.75 1.82
C LYS A 333 -11.53 15.93 2.50
N GLU A 334 -10.59 16.63 3.13
CA GLU A 334 -9.38 15.99 3.69
C GLU A 334 -9.50 15.68 5.18
N LEU A 335 -10.48 16.28 5.90
CA LEU A 335 -10.73 16.05 7.32
C LEU A 335 -12.20 15.77 7.63
N VAL A 336 -13.09 16.75 7.38
CA VAL A 336 -14.45 16.75 7.95
C VAL A 336 -15.30 15.58 7.42
N PHE A 337 -15.19 15.24 6.12
CA PHE A 337 -15.96 14.14 5.53
C PHE A 337 -15.33 12.75 5.75
N LEU A 338 -14.14 12.71 6.35
CA LEU A 338 -13.43 11.47 6.65
C LEU A 338 -13.59 11.03 8.11
N GLU A 339 -14.07 11.93 8.99
CA GLU A 339 -14.19 11.70 10.43
C GLU A 339 -15.60 12.09 10.91
N THR A 340 -16.10 11.37 11.91
CA THR A 340 -17.32 11.74 12.65
C THR A 340 -16.91 12.28 14.02
N PHE A 341 -17.21 13.55 14.28
CA PHE A 341 -16.86 14.19 15.56
C PHE A 341 -17.95 13.98 16.58
N LYS A 342 -17.60 13.39 17.72
CA LYS A 342 -18.54 13.21 18.84
C LYS A 342 -18.84 14.55 19.54
N THR A 343 -17.78 15.36 19.77
CA THR A 343 -17.89 16.64 20.45
C THR A 343 -17.31 17.80 19.63
N ARG A 344 -17.76 19.02 19.90
CA ARG A 344 -17.18 20.24 19.33
C ARG A 344 -15.71 20.39 19.73
N GLN A 345 -15.35 19.98 20.96
CA GLN A 345 -13.96 20.02 21.43
C GLN A 345 -13.05 19.08 20.62
N GLN A 346 -13.50 17.87 20.33
CA GLN A 346 -12.79 16.94 19.44
C GLN A 346 -12.60 17.57 18.05
N ALA A 347 -13.64 18.15 17.47
CA ALA A 347 -13.55 18.81 16.17
C ALA A 347 -12.55 19.98 16.18
N LYS A 348 -12.57 20.84 17.22
CA LYS A 348 -11.61 21.94 17.40
C LYS A 348 -10.17 21.43 17.42
N GLN A 349 -9.88 20.37 18.17
CA GLN A 349 -8.54 19.77 18.22
C GLN A 349 -8.08 19.23 16.86
N ARG A 350 -8.94 18.49 16.16
CA ARG A 350 -8.62 17.94 14.83
C ARG A 350 -8.42 19.03 13.78
N ILE A 351 -9.20 20.11 13.84
CA ILE A 351 -9.04 21.29 12.97
C ILE A 351 -7.72 22.00 13.28
N PHE A 352 -7.36 22.15 14.57
CA PHE A 352 -6.06 22.69 14.96
C PHE A 352 -4.90 21.89 14.36
N GLU A 353 -4.90 20.57 14.55
CA GLU A 353 -3.88 19.68 13.98
C GLU A 353 -3.84 19.76 12.45
N TYR A 354 -5.02 19.89 11.81
CA TYR A 354 -5.09 20.00 10.38
C TYR A 354 -4.51 21.33 9.87
N ILE A 355 -4.89 22.47 10.44
CA ILE A 355 -4.45 23.78 10.00
C ILE A 355 -3.00 24.03 10.35
N GLU A 356 -2.65 23.91 11.64
CA GLU A 356 -1.34 24.35 12.14
C GLU A 356 -0.22 23.38 11.78
N ILE A 357 -0.48 22.07 11.81
CA ILE A 357 0.57 21.07 11.61
C ILE A 357 0.58 20.59 10.16
N PHE A 358 -0.57 20.23 9.62
CA PHE A 358 -0.61 19.63 8.29
C PHE A 358 -0.72 20.66 7.17
N TYR A 359 -1.78 21.50 7.14
CA TYR A 359 -2.05 22.41 6.04
C TYR A 359 -0.94 23.44 5.87
N ASN A 360 -0.62 24.19 6.91
CA ASN A 360 0.36 25.27 6.84
C ASN A 360 1.80 24.78 6.66
N ARG A 361 2.19 23.63 7.30
CA ARG A 361 3.61 23.22 7.37
C ARG A 361 3.97 22.05 6.47
N GLN A 362 3.03 21.18 6.12
CA GLN A 362 3.33 19.92 5.41
C GLN A 362 2.63 19.79 4.07
N ARG A 363 1.40 20.30 3.96
CA ARG A 363 0.59 20.14 2.76
C ARG A 363 1.12 20.98 1.60
N ILE A 364 1.50 20.32 0.51
CA ILE A 364 1.97 21.01 -0.70
C ILE A 364 0.80 21.54 -1.55
N HIS A 365 0.98 22.72 -2.13
CA HIS A 365 0.02 23.42 -2.97
C HIS A 365 0.57 23.65 -4.38
N SER A 366 -0.22 23.29 -5.40
CA SER A 366 0.17 23.51 -6.80
C SER A 366 0.30 24.97 -7.16
N SER A 367 -0.54 25.86 -6.58
CA SER A 367 -0.53 27.29 -6.86
C SER A 367 0.72 28.03 -6.35
N ILE A 368 1.48 27.43 -5.44
CA ILE A 368 2.73 27.98 -4.89
C ILE A 368 3.91 27.01 -5.14
N GLY A 369 3.98 26.45 -6.35
CA GLY A 369 5.09 25.61 -6.78
C GLY A 369 5.26 24.32 -6.00
N TYR A 370 4.17 23.74 -5.52
CA TYR A 370 4.19 22.50 -4.69
C TYR A 370 5.01 22.64 -3.41
N GLN A 371 5.07 23.83 -2.86
CA GLN A 371 5.59 24.08 -1.50
C GLN A 371 4.46 24.02 -0.49
N SER A 372 4.80 23.86 0.80
CA SER A 372 3.84 24.15 1.87
C SER A 372 3.78 25.67 2.10
N PRO A 373 2.65 26.23 2.58
CA PRO A 373 2.52 27.64 2.85
C PRO A 373 3.67 28.24 3.66
N THR A 374 4.03 27.62 4.78
CA THR A 374 5.14 28.09 5.63
C THR A 374 6.50 27.97 4.93
N ASN A 375 6.73 26.95 4.11
CA ASN A 375 7.98 26.85 3.38
C ASN A 375 8.08 27.90 2.27
N PHE A 376 6.98 28.16 1.59
CA PHE A 376 6.91 29.20 0.54
C PHE A 376 7.16 30.60 1.13
N GLU A 377 6.54 30.93 2.27
CA GLU A 377 6.78 32.15 3.02
C GLU A 377 8.25 32.31 3.41
N ARG A 378 8.85 31.25 3.97
CA ARG A 378 10.28 31.23 4.35
C ARG A 378 11.20 31.46 3.15
N MET A 379 10.89 30.86 1.99
CA MET A 379 11.66 31.04 0.76
C MET A 379 11.60 32.48 0.27
N TYR A 380 10.44 33.14 0.38
CA TYR A 380 10.28 34.54 0.04
C TYR A 380 11.20 35.44 0.88
N TYR A 381 11.14 35.34 2.20
CA TYR A 381 11.97 36.16 3.09
C TYR A 381 13.47 35.85 2.96
N ASN A 382 13.84 34.59 2.71
CA ASN A 382 15.24 34.23 2.46
C ASN A 382 15.78 34.86 1.15
N ARG A 383 14.95 34.97 0.11
CA ARG A 383 15.35 35.69 -1.12
C ARG A 383 15.59 37.17 -0.86
N LEU A 384 14.70 37.83 -0.15
CA LEU A 384 14.88 39.23 0.20
C LEU A 384 16.16 39.51 0.97
N ARG A 385 16.52 38.64 1.92
CA ARG A 385 17.76 38.76 2.69
C ARG A 385 19.04 38.56 1.86
N ASN A 386 18.95 37.80 0.76
CA ASN A 386 20.11 37.54 -0.11
C ASN A 386 20.22 38.54 -1.27
N THR A 387 19.24 39.42 -1.46
CA THR A 387 19.24 40.45 -2.50
C THR A 387 19.43 41.89 -1.95
N GLY A 388 19.43 42.07 -0.65
CA GLY A 388 19.80 43.32 0.05
C GLY A 388 21.14 43.13 0.73
#